data_e36b9c2d4bef0e69a08e06f5d42d7aae
#
_entry.id   e36b9c2d4bef0e69a08e06f5d42d7aae
#
_cell.length_a   1.000
_cell.length_b   1.000
_cell.length_c   1.000
_cell.angle_alpha   90.00
_cell.angle_beta   90.00
_cell.angle_gamma   90.00
#
_symmetry.space_group_name_H-M   'P 1'
#
loop_
_entity.id
_entity.type
_entity.pdbx_description
1 polymer ?
#
loop_
_entity_poly.entity_id
_entity_poly.type
_entity_poly.pdbx_seq_one_letter_code
_entity_poly.pdbx_strand_id
1 'polypeptide(L)'
;MLKMSLNEIKGKIQMYPENWVNMYSTNCYAYALGLDVRENDICIGAYNPGIISETSSLNGTEYFEYEALINGIAGDLKALDIEYREVNPMEKIKIDEWKIALLIEKYHDKLMDFHFLRQNKSGLWSHKNGFNGIISKKDYLGRIITDPSVSELAPYTYEKCYALKLNR
;
A
#
# COMPACT_ATOMS: atom_id res chain seq x y z
N MET A 1 -10.30 13.99 -10.34
CA MET A 1 -9.44 15.21 -10.16
C MET A 1 -9.01 15.28 -8.71
N LEU A 2 -7.71 15.36 -8.47
CA LEU A 2 -7.15 15.52 -7.12
C LEU A 2 -7.54 16.87 -6.53
N LYS A 3 -7.93 16.88 -5.26
CA LYS A 3 -8.24 18.12 -4.51
C LYS A 3 -6.98 18.81 -3.97
N MET A 4 -5.91 18.03 -3.75
CA MET A 4 -4.60 18.50 -3.33
C MET A 4 -3.60 18.39 -4.48
N SER A 5 -2.62 19.28 -4.52
CA SER A 5 -1.50 19.15 -5.45
C SER A 5 -0.62 17.94 -5.08
N LEU A 6 0.11 17.42 -6.06
CA LEU A 6 1.05 16.31 -5.82
C LEU A 6 2.13 16.70 -4.78
N ASN A 7 2.57 17.95 -4.76
CA ASN A 7 3.56 18.41 -3.77
C ASN A 7 2.98 18.42 -2.34
N GLU A 8 1.72 18.77 -2.16
CA GLU A 8 1.05 18.71 -0.87
C GLU A 8 0.88 17.26 -0.41
N ILE A 9 0.47 16.36 -1.31
CA ILE A 9 0.34 14.92 -1.03
C ILE A 9 1.71 14.34 -0.63
N LYS A 10 2.75 14.64 -1.41
CA LYS A 10 4.13 14.21 -1.15
C LYS A 10 4.64 14.68 0.22
N GLY A 11 4.31 15.91 0.62
CA GLY A 11 4.69 16.47 1.92
C GLY A 11 4.07 15.75 3.12
N LYS A 12 3.04 14.95 2.91
CA LYS A 12 2.33 14.17 3.96
C LYS A 12 2.82 12.72 4.09
N ILE A 13 3.81 12.31 3.29
CA ILE A 13 4.34 10.95 3.37
C ILE A 13 5.19 10.77 4.62
N GLN A 14 4.84 9.77 5.43
CA GLN A 14 5.59 9.35 6.61
C GLN A 14 6.21 7.97 6.38
N MET A 15 7.50 7.89 6.58
CA MET A 15 8.24 6.64 6.35
C MET A 15 7.82 5.52 7.32
N TYR A 16 7.46 5.86 8.56
CA TYR A 16 7.06 4.89 9.59
C TYR A 16 5.80 5.34 10.34
N PRO A 17 4.61 5.05 9.78
CA PRO A 17 3.32 5.45 10.37
C PRO A 17 2.79 4.47 11.43
N GLU A 18 3.64 3.65 12.05
CA GLU A 18 3.20 2.60 12.98
C GLU A 18 2.44 3.13 14.20
N ASN A 19 2.64 4.40 14.51
CA ASN A 19 1.99 5.06 15.65
C ASN A 19 0.67 5.75 15.28
N TRP A 20 0.20 5.61 14.05
CA TRP A 20 -1.10 6.14 13.67
C TRP A 20 -2.21 5.45 14.44
N VAL A 21 -3.10 6.23 14.99
CA VAL A 21 -4.25 5.75 15.77
C VAL A 21 -5.52 6.25 15.09
N ASN A 22 -6.51 5.35 14.96
CA ASN A 22 -7.85 5.69 14.46
C ASN A 22 -7.88 6.35 13.05
N MET A 23 -7.06 5.87 12.14
CA MET A 23 -7.01 6.36 10.75
C MET A 23 -8.16 5.76 9.93
N TYR A 24 -9.38 6.19 10.21
CA TYR A 24 -10.58 5.69 9.51
C TYR A 24 -10.66 6.07 8.04
N SER A 25 -9.82 6.99 7.59
CA SER A 25 -9.86 7.51 6.22
C SER A 25 -8.78 6.95 5.31
N THR A 26 -7.90 6.10 5.81
CA THR A 26 -6.84 5.46 5.00
C THR A 26 -7.15 3.99 4.77
N ASN A 27 -6.92 3.51 3.55
CA ASN A 27 -6.96 2.08 3.26
C ASN A 27 -5.56 1.44 3.39
N CYS A 28 -5.46 0.15 3.04
CA CYS A 28 -4.20 -0.58 3.10
C CYS A 28 -3.09 0.03 2.24
N TYR A 29 -3.44 0.56 1.05
CA TYR A 29 -2.47 1.16 0.13
C TYR A 29 -1.94 2.50 0.64
N ALA A 30 -2.82 3.41 1.05
CA ALA A 30 -2.40 4.69 1.64
C ALA A 30 -1.54 4.47 2.90
N TYR A 31 -1.92 3.51 3.74
CA TYR A 31 -1.13 3.14 4.91
C TYR A 31 0.25 2.61 4.51
N ALA A 32 0.33 1.72 3.53
CA ALA A 32 1.60 1.17 3.05
C ALA A 32 2.54 2.26 2.50
N LEU A 33 1.99 3.24 1.78
CA LEU A 33 2.75 4.39 1.29
C LEU A 33 3.11 5.40 2.39
N GLY A 34 2.50 5.32 3.57
CA GLY A 34 2.68 6.29 4.64
C GLY A 34 1.98 7.63 4.36
N LEU A 35 0.90 7.61 3.57
CA LEU A 35 0.12 8.81 3.24
C LEU A 35 -0.81 9.18 4.38
N ASP A 36 -0.46 10.23 5.12
CA ASP A 36 -1.30 10.83 6.16
C ASP A 36 -2.27 11.85 5.53
N VAL A 37 -3.19 11.36 4.73
CA VAL A 37 -4.23 12.16 4.09
C VAL A 37 -5.58 11.49 4.25
N ARG A 38 -6.63 12.29 4.40
CA ARG A 38 -7.99 11.79 4.44
C ARG A 38 -8.53 11.63 3.02
N GLU A 39 -9.44 10.70 2.82
CA GLU A 39 -10.07 10.48 1.52
C GLU A 39 -10.67 11.77 0.93
N ASN A 40 -11.30 12.59 1.78
CA ASN A 40 -11.89 13.86 1.36
C ASN A 40 -10.86 14.92 0.94
N ASP A 41 -9.60 14.77 1.32
CA ASP A 41 -8.52 15.71 0.98
C ASP A 41 -8.00 15.48 -0.43
N ILE A 42 -8.06 14.25 -0.92
CA ILE A 42 -7.59 13.89 -2.26
C ILE A 42 -8.75 13.81 -3.24
N CYS A 43 -9.53 12.77 -3.16
CA CYS A 43 -10.79 12.54 -3.88
C CYS A 43 -11.41 11.23 -3.38
N ILE A 44 -12.68 10.98 -3.68
CA ILE A 44 -13.32 9.70 -3.39
C ILE A 44 -12.60 8.60 -4.17
N GLY A 45 -12.17 7.54 -3.49
CA GLY A 45 -11.42 6.41 -4.08
C GLY A 45 -9.93 6.67 -4.35
N ALA A 46 -9.39 7.80 -3.90
CA ALA A 46 -8.01 8.21 -4.17
C ALA A 46 -6.92 7.26 -3.65
N TYR A 47 -7.29 6.37 -2.78
CA TYR A 47 -6.34 5.42 -2.19
C TYR A 47 -6.18 4.12 -2.98
N ASN A 48 -6.84 4.01 -4.12
CA ASN A 48 -6.59 2.90 -5.02
C ASN A 48 -5.39 3.19 -5.91
N PRO A 49 -4.56 2.17 -6.21
CA PRO A 49 -3.40 2.35 -7.09
C PRO A 49 -3.76 2.95 -8.44
N GLY A 50 -3.04 3.98 -8.84
CA GLY A 50 -3.21 4.68 -10.11
C GLY A 50 -4.10 5.94 -10.03
N ILE A 51 -4.78 6.19 -8.93
CA ILE A 51 -5.62 7.38 -8.78
C ILE A 51 -4.77 8.65 -8.56
N ILE A 52 -3.71 8.57 -7.78
CA ILE A 52 -2.83 9.72 -7.50
C ILE A 52 -2.14 10.21 -8.78
N SER A 53 -1.70 9.28 -9.61
CA SER A 53 -1.07 9.56 -10.91
C SER A 53 -2.05 9.79 -12.06
N GLU A 54 -3.34 9.59 -11.81
CA GLU A 54 -4.39 9.62 -12.84
C GLU A 54 -4.15 8.62 -14.00
N THR A 55 -3.38 7.53 -13.73
CA THR A 55 -3.05 6.49 -14.71
C THR A 55 -4.07 5.36 -14.76
N SER A 56 -4.94 5.25 -13.75
CA SER A 56 -5.94 4.21 -13.67
C SER A 56 -7.25 4.76 -13.13
N SER A 57 -8.35 4.30 -13.73
CA SER A 57 -9.70 4.51 -13.24
C SER A 57 -10.23 3.23 -12.57
N LEU A 58 -9.58 2.75 -11.51
CA LEU A 58 -10.05 1.60 -10.73
C LEU A 58 -11.39 1.90 -10.00
N ASN A 59 -12.22 2.76 -10.59
CA ASN A 59 -13.50 3.15 -10.05
C ASN A 59 -14.53 2.04 -10.30
N GLY A 60 -14.79 1.23 -9.28
CA GLY A 60 -16.04 0.50 -9.15
C GLY A 60 -16.25 -0.70 -10.09
N THR A 61 -15.22 -1.27 -10.65
CA THR A 61 -15.32 -2.56 -11.33
C THR A 61 -15.04 -3.68 -10.33
N GLU A 62 -15.89 -4.70 -10.28
CA GLU A 62 -15.71 -5.88 -9.44
C GLU A 62 -14.44 -6.68 -9.78
N TYR A 63 -13.80 -6.36 -10.90
CA TYR A 63 -12.63 -7.08 -11.41
C TYR A 63 -11.55 -6.09 -11.81
N PHE A 64 -10.40 -6.21 -11.19
CA PHE A 64 -9.21 -5.45 -11.56
C PHE A 64 -8.40 -6.26 -12.58
N GLU A 65 -7.80 -5.59 -13.54
CA GLU A 65 -6.75 -6.19 -14.35
C GLU A 65 -5.42 -6.07 -13.61
N TYR A 66 -4.68 -7.18 -13.55
CA TYR A 66 -3.37 -7.21 -12.88
C TYR A 66 -2.40 -6.16 -13.41
N GLU A 67 -2.31 -6.02 -14.74
CA GLU A 67 -1.45 -5.00 -15.37
C GLU A 67 -1.87 -3.57 -14.97
N ALA A 68 -3.15 -3.29 -14.87
CA ALA A 68 -3.66 -2.00 -14.43
C ALA A 68 -3.25 -1.71 -12.98
N LEU A 69 -3.29 -2.71 -12.09
CA LEU A 69 -2.84 -2.58 -10.71
C LEU A 69 -1.34 -2.25 -10.65
N ILE A 70 -0.50 -3.01 -11.35
CA ILE A 70 0.95 -2.80 -11.34
C ILE A 70 1.32 -1.44 -11.96
N ASN A 71 0.71 -1.09 -13.08
CA ASN A 71 0.92 0.21 -13.73
C ASN A 71 0.43 1.37 -12.85
N GLY A 72 -0.66 1.18 -12.14
CA GLY A 72 -1.18 2.15 -11.17
C GLY A 72 -0.21 2.40 -10.03
N ILE A 73 0.35 1.35 -9.43
CA ILE A 73 1.39 1.46 -8.40
C ILE A 73 2.61 2.21 -8.94
N ALA A 74 3.13 1.81 -10.09
CA ALA A 74 4.29 2.44 -10.70
C ALA A 74 4.05 3.92 -11.02
N GLY A 75 2.86 4.25 -11.55
CA GLY A 75 2.46 5.62 -11.83
C GLY A 75 2.42 6.49 -10.58
N ASP A 76 1.79 6.00 -9.52
CA ASP A 76 1.69 6.72 -8.24
C ASP A 76 3.05 6.94 -7.60
N LEU A 77 3.91 5.92 -7.56
CA LEU A 77 5.26 6.06 -7.02
C LEU A 77 6.07 7.10 -7.79
N LYS A 78 5.98 7.10 -9.12
CA LYS A 78 6.62 8.12 -9.96
C LYS A 78 6.06 9.52 -9.69
N ALA A 79 4.74 9.67 -9.61
CA ALA A 79 4.10 10.97 -9.35
C ALA A 79 4.47 11.53 -7.98
N LEU A 80 4.65 10.66 -6.98
CA LEU A 80 5.06 11.01 -5.64
C LEU A 80 6.59 11.16 -5.47
N ASP A 81 7.37 10.99 -6.55
CA ASP A 81 8.84 11.05 -6.52
C ASP A 81 9.45 9.99 -5.60
N ILE A 82 8.85 8.82 -5.61
CA ILE A 82 9.31 7.64 -4.86
C ILE A 82 10.04 6.71 -5.82
N GLU A 83 11.33 6.52 -5.57
CA GLU A 83 12.09 5.43 -6.21
C GLU A 83 11.69 4.09 -5.62
N TYR A 84 11.64 3.06 -6.45
CA TYR A 84 11.31 1.71 -5.99
C TYR A 84 12.08 0.65 -6.75
N ARG A 85 12.27 -0.47 -6.10
CA ARG A 85 12.82 -1.70 -6.68
C ARG A 85 12.13 -2.91 -6.08
N GLU A 86 11.98 -3.97 -6.86
CA GLU A 86 11.46 -5.24 -6.37
C GLU A 86 12.51 -5.95 -5.50
N VAL A 87 12.09 -6.46 -4.36
CA VAL A 87 12.96 -7.10 -3.37
C VAL A 87 12.28 -8.33 -2.78
N ASN A 88 13.08 -9.20 -2.14
CA ASN A 88 12.52 -10.25 -1.28
C ASN A 88 12.07 -9.64 0.07
N PRO A 89 10.97 -10.09 0.69
CA PRO A 89 10.53 -9.59 1.99
C PRO A 89 11.60 -9.63 3.09
N MET A 90 12.51 -10.60 3.05
CA MET A 90 13.57 -10.76 4.03
C MET A 90 14.88 -10.04 3.65
N GLU A 91 14.96 -9.45 2.46
CA GLU A 91 16.13 -8.71 2.01
C GLU A 91 16.37 -7.46 2.88
N LYS A 92 17.65 -7.22 3.23
CA LYS A 92 18.02 -5.98 3.91
C LYS A 92 17.89 -4.78 2.97
N ILE A 93 17.34 -3.71 3.47
CA ILE A 93 17.18 -2.44 2.77
C ILE A 93 18.09 -1.36 3.35
N LYS A 94 18.23 -0.25 2.61
CA LYS A 94 18.98 0.92 3.07
C LYS A 94 18.19 1.67 4.15
N ILE A 95 18.90 2.49 4.93
CA ILE A 95 18.30 3.23 6.05
C ILE A 95 17.20 4.21 5.64
N ASP A 96 17.25 4.71 4.41
CA ASP A 96 16.30 5.64 3.82
C ASP A 96 15.21 4.95 2.97
N GLU A 97 15.16 3.62 3.03
CA GLU A 97 14.13 2.80 2.38
C GLU A 97 13.14 2.24 3.39
N TRP A 98 11.92 1.97 2.95
CA TRP A 98 10.96 1.10 3.65
C TRP A 98 10.39 0.08 2.68
N LYS A 99 9.85 -1.03 3.19
CA LYS A 99 9.27 -2.07 2.36
C LYS A 99 7.75 -2.07 2.42
N ILE A 100 7.15 -2.35 1.26
CA ILE A 100 5.73 -2.69 1.14
C ILE A 100 5.60 -4.04 0.46
N ALA A 101 4.59 -4.81 0.83
CA ALA A 101 4.24 -6.06 0.18
C ALA A 101 2.84 -5.95 -0.43
N LEU A 102 2.73 -6.40 -1.67
CA LEU A 102 1.47 -6.54 -2.39
C LEU A 102 0.98 -7.98 -2.27
N LEU A 103 -0.24 -8.15 -1.82
CA LEU A 103 -0.99 -9.40 -1.87
C LEU A 103 -2.21 -9.21 -2.75
N ILE A 104 -2.64 -10.27 -3.40
CA ILE A 104 -3.78 -10.24 -4.32
C ILE A 104 -4.75 -11.37 -4.04
N GLU A 105 -6.02 -11.11 -4.29
CA GLU A 105 -7.07 -12.11 -4.37
C GLU A 105 -7.39 -12.37 -5.84
N LYS A 106 -7.32 -13.64 -6.25
CA LYS A 106 -7.69 -14.08 -7.61
C LYS A 106 -8.85 -15.05 -7.56
N TYR A 107 -9.71 -14.95 -8.55
CA TYR A 107 -10.75 -15.94 -8.82
C TYR A 107 -10.77 -16.23 -10.32
N HIS A 108 -10.53 -17.50 -10.71
CA HIS A 108 -10.41 -17.92 -12.12
C HIS A 108 -9.50 -16.99 -12.95
N ASP A 109 -8.28 -16.75 -12.49
CA ASP A 109 -7.28 -15.89 -13.11
C ASP A 109 -7.65 -14.40 -13.22
N LYS A 110 -8.78 -13.99 -12.63
CA LYS A 110 -9.16 -12.58 -12.51
C LYS A 110 -8.74 -12.04 -11.15
N LEU A 111 -8.17 -10.85 -11.17
CA LEU A 111 -7.85 -10.11 -9.95
C LEU A 111 -9.16 -9.57 -9.34
N MET A 112 -9.48 -10.01 -8.13
CA MET A 112 -10.69 -9.62 -7.42
C MET A 112 -10.44 -8.46 -6.46
N ASP A 113 -9.30 -8.48 -5.78
CA ASP A 113 -8.94 -7.49 -4.77
C ASP A 113 -7.44 -7.49 -4.54
N PHE A 114 -6.95 -6.46 -3.87
CA PHE A 114 -5.56 -6.33 -3.45
C PHE A 114 -5.49 -5.97 -1.97
N HIS A 115 -4.35 -6.28 -1.37
CA HIS A 115 -4.03 -5.89 -0.01
C HIS A 115 -2.56 -5.53 0.12
N PHE A 116 -2.25 -4.53 0.94
CA PHE A 116 -0.89 -4.08 1.17
C PHE A 116 -0.49 -4.22 2.63
N LEU A 117 0.75 -4.65 2.83
CA LEU A 117 1.44 -4.60 4.10
C LEU A 117 2.62 -3.65 3.99
N ARG A 118 3.10 -3.17 5.13
CA ARG A 118 4.37 -2.44 5.22
C ARG A 118 5.25 -3.00 6.31
N GLN A 119 6.56 -2.90 6.13
CA GLN A 119 7.51 -3.21 7.18
C GLN A 119 7.68 -2.01 8.11
N ASN A 120 7.61 -2.26 9.41
CA ASN A 120 7.83 -1.27 10.45
C ASN A 120 9.34 -1.08 10.71
N LYS A 121 9.70 -0.04 11.41
CA LYS A 121 11.08 0.20 11.86
C LYS A 121 11.66 -0.96 12.66
N SER A 122 10.82 -1.70 13.37
CA SER A 122 11.22 -2.90 14.12
C SER A 122 11.59 -4.11 13.26
N GLY A 123 11.32 -4.07 11.95
CA GLY A 123 11.45 -5.20 11.04
C GLY A 123 10.21 -6.09 10.95
N LEU A 124 9.24 -5.91 11.84
CA LEU A 124 7.93 -6.58 11.77
C LEU A 124 7.06 -5.93 10.70
N TRP A 125 6.08 -6.66 10.22
CA TRP A 125 5.13 -6.17 9.24
C TRP A 125 3.80 -5.81 9.89
N SER A 126 3.11 -4.87 9.27
CA SER A 126 1.79 -4.43 9.69
C SER A 126 0.91 -4.12 8.48
N HIS A 127 -0.38 -4.11 8.71
CA HIS A 127 -1.38 -3.80 7.70
C HIS A 127 -2.60 -3.12 8.31
N LYS A 128 -3.42 -2.55 7.44
CA LYS A 128 -4.69 -1.93 7.77
C LYS A 128 -5.77 -2.50 6.85
N ASN A 129 -6.80 -3.11 7.42
CA ASN A 129 -7.89 -3.72 6.66
C ASN A 129 -8.93 -2.67 6.25
N GLY A 130 -8.78 -2.12 5.04
CA GLY A 130 -9.71 -1.13 4.49
C GLY A 130 -9.77 0.16 5.32
N PHE A 131 -10.82 0.97 5.09
CA PHE A 131 -10.99 2.27 5.75
C PHE A 131 -11.33 2.17 7.24
N ASN A 132 -12.15 1.19 7.61
CA ASN A 132 -12.62 1.01 8.99
C ASN A 132 -11.74 0.08 9.82
N GLY A 133 -10.71 -0.52 9.22
CA GLY A 133 -9.78 -1.41 9.91
C GLY A 133 -8.80 -0.66 10.80
N ILE A 134 -8.35 -1.34 11.83
CA ILE A 134 -7.23 -0.89 12.67
C ILE A 134 -5.91 -1.38 12.08
N ILE A 135 -4.81 -0.70 12.45
CA ILE A 135 -3.46 -1.16 12.14
C ILE A 135 -3.16 -2.39 12.99
N SER A 136 -2.77 -3.49 12.34
CA SER A 136 -2.44 -4.75 12.99
C SER A 136 -1.06 -5.25 12.57
N LYS A 137 -0.33 -5.84 13.51
CA LYS A 137 0.93 -6.57 13.28
C LYS A 137 0.71 -8.07 13.19
N LYS A 138 -0.55 -8.51 13.17
CA LYS A 138 -0.93 -9.93 13.20
C LYS A 138 -1.62 -10.32 11.90
N ASP A 139 -1.36 -11.56 11.50
CA ASP A 139 -2.13 -12.23 10.44
C ASP A 139 -3.53 -12.63 10.94
N TYR A 140 -4.32 -13.24 10.07
CA TYR A 140 -5.70 -13.62 10.39
C TYR A 140 -5.83 -14.82 11.34
N LEU A 141 -4.72 -15.51 11.64
CA LEU A 141 -4.63 -16.49 12.72
C LEU A 141 -4.10 -15.91 14.04
N GLY A 142 -3.88 -14.60 14.09
CA GLY A 142 -3.39 -13.92 15.30
C GLY A 142 -1.89 -14.03 15.54
N ARG A 143 -1.11 -14.48 14.54
CA ARG A 143 0.35 -14.59 14.62
C ARG A 143 1.03 -13.31 14.16
N ILE A 144 2.11 -12.94 14.81
CA ILE A 144 2.94 -11.78 14.41
C ILE A 144 3.49 -12.01 12.99
N ILE A 145 3.37 -10.99 12.15
CA ILE A 145 3.83 -11.04 10.77
C ILE A 145 5.33 -10.68 10.74
N THR A 146 6.16 -11.69 10.54
CA THR A 146 7.61 -11.55 10.33
C THR A 146 7.99 -11.61 8.86
N ASP A 147 7.21 -12.33 8.07
CA ASP A 147 7.38 -12.49 6.62
C ASP A 147 5.98 -12.57 5.96
N PRO A 148 5.61 -11.58 5.14
CA PRO A 148 4.30 -11.55 4.49
C PRO A 148 4.10 -12.68 3.47
N SER A 149 5.19 -13.28 2.96
CA SER A 149 5.10 -14.36 1.95
C SER A 149 4.61 -15.69 2.52
N VAL A 150 4.66 -15.87 3.84
CA VAL A 150 4.24 -17.09 4.54
C VAL A 150 3.16 -16.84 5.60
N SER A 151 2.65 -15.62 5.69
CA SER A 151 1.61 -15.25 6.63
C SER A 151 0.22 -15.64 6.12
N GLU A 152 -0.70 -15.98 7.05
CA GLU A 152 -2.07 -16.35 6.70
C GLU A 152 -2.93 -15.09 6.58
N LEU A 153 -3.18 -14.69 5.35
CA LEU A 153 -3.97 -13.52 5.01
C LEU A 153 -5.06 -13.83 3.97
N ALA A 154 -5.54 -15.10 3.93
CA ALA A 154 -6.59 -15.49 3.00
C ALA A 154 -7.80 -14.52 3.06
N PRO A 155 -8.41 -14.16 1.92
CA PRO A 155 -8.23 -14.75 0.59
C PRO A 155 -7.03 -14.22 -0.21
N TYR A 156 -6.22 -13.34 0.38
CA TYR A 156 -5.06 -12.76 -0.31
C TYR A 156 -3.88 -13.71 -0.29
N THR A 157 -3.13 -13.72 -1.41
CA THR A 157 -1.86 -14.44 -1.55
C THR A 157 -0.75 -13.45 -1.86
N TYR A 158 0.45 -13.69 -1.33
CA TYR A 158 1.62 -12.85 -1.59
C TYR A 158 1.96 -12.82 -3.08
N GLU A 159 2.25 -11.62 -3.58
CA GLU A 159 2.60 -11.40 -4.99
C GLU A 159 3.98 -10.78 -5.16
N LYS A 160 4.23 -9.61 -4.57
CA LYS A 160 5.47 -8.84 -4.72
C LYS A 160 5.82 -8.07 -3.47
N CYS A 161 7.10 -7.74 -3.34
CA CYS A 161 7.59 -6.80 -2.34
C CYS A 161 8.45 -5.72 -3.01
N TYR A 162 8.30 -4.49 -2.57
CA TYR A 162 9.06 -3.35 -3.04
C TYR A 162 9.79 -2.67 -1.89
N ALA A 163 11.04 -2.26 -2.14
CA ALA A 163 11.73 -1.27 -1.34
C ALA A 163 11.49 0.11 -1.95
N LEU A 164 11.02 1.02 -1.14
CA LEU A 164 10.63 2.38 -1.52
C LEU A 164 11.59 3.39 -0.91
N LYS A 165 11.92 4.45 -1.65
CA LYS A 165 12.72 5.57 -1.20
C LYS A 165 12.10 6.88 -1.67
N LEU A 166 11.80 7.78 -0.73
CA LEU A 166 11.29 9.10 -1.05
C LEU A 166 12.45 10.04 -1.40
N ASN A 167 12.40 10.64 -2.57
CA ASN A 167 13.33 11.70 -2.97
C ASN A 167 12.86 13.02 -2.36
N ARG A 168 13.64 13.52 -1.45
CA ARG A 168 13.41 14.84 -0.81
C ARG A 168 14.50 15.82 -1.20
#